data_ac4d5f046218143bcf7ee83468e246e9
#
_entry.id   ac4d5f046218143bcf7ee83468e246e9
#
_cell.length_a   1.000
_cell.length_b   1.000
_cell.length_c   1.000
_cell.angle_alpha   90.00
_cell.angle_beta   90.00
_cell.angle_gamma   90.00
#
_symmetry.space_group_name_H-M   'P 1'
#
loop_
_entity.id
_entity.type
_entity.pdbx_description
1 polymer ?
#
loop_
_entity_poly.entity_id
_entity_poly.type
_entity_poly.pdbx_seq_one_letter_code
_entity_poly.pdbx_strand_id
1 'polypeptide(L)'
;QVTGVQTCALPILIQAACRKFGIETQFSGRNDIITEDGFKFSGNAFSKNSHCNIQHGTLMVDVDVTQLGRYLTPSKEKMKAKGVKSVQSRVCNLKTLNQDITTDALRSALKESFVEAYGDFSELNPAIFENAEVQEIYNLYSSWDWKFGKSPECETSYSRRFDWGEVEIWLRLKNMHMEEIKIYSDMLDVEFPAKLEKLLQGKRYDMADLNLDDETAEFTPEQREKAKQVCEWLAHCF
;
A
#
# COMPACT_ATOMS: atom_id res chain seq x y z
N GLN A 1 -8.52 5.86 -14.65
CA GLN A 1 -7.42 5.81 -15.64
C GLN A 1 -6.13 5.63 -14.87
N VAL A 2 -5.48 4.47 -15.08
CA VAL A 2 -4.13 4.22 -14.59
C VAL A 2 -3.22 5.18 -15.32
N THR A 3 -2.75 6.23 -14.64
CA THR A 3 -1.82 7.18 -15.25
C THR A 3 -0.50 6.46 -15.56
N GLY A 4 0.25 6.92 -16.56
CA GLY A 4 1.46 6.28 -17.09
C GLY A 4 2.57 5.92 -16.08
N VAL A 5 2.44 6.31 -14.82
CA VAL A 5 3.31 5.91 -13.69
C VAL A 5 3.11 4.44 -13.30
N GLN A 6 1.93 3.88 -13.52
CA GLN A 6 1.65 2.45 -13.23
C GLN A 6 2.22 1.49 -14.28
N THR A 7 2.65 2.00 -15.42
CA THR A 7 3.42 1.25 -16.41
C THR A 7 4.93 1.32 -16.16
N CYS A 8 5.35 1.88 -15.03
CA CYS A 8 6.75 2.14 -14.76
C CYS A 8 7.52 0.92 -14.29
N ALA A 9 8.72 0.89 -14.74
CA ALA A 9 9.95 0.18 -14.38
C ALA A 9 9.76 -1.19 -13.72
N LEU A 10 9.37 -1.28 -12.44
CA LEU A 10 9.42 -2.54 -11.70
C LEU A 10 8.51 -3.65 -12.25
N PRO A 11 7.22 -3.44 -12.56
CA PRO A 11 6.39 -4.49 -13.13
C PRO A 11 6.85 -4.99 -14.49
N ILE A 12 7.36 -4.10 -15.34
CA ILE A 12 7.91 -4.46 -16.67
C ILE A 12 9.17 -5.31 -16.49
N LEU A 13 10.04 -4.94 -15.54
CA LEU A 13 11.23 -5.71 -15.22
C LEU A 13 10.90 -7.09 -14.64
N ILE A 14 9.88 -7.19 -13.78
CA ILE A 14 9.40 -8.46 -13.24
C ILE A 14 8.92 -9.38 -14.36
N GLN A 15 8.12 -8.86 -15.30
CA GLN A 15 7.66 -9.64 -16.46
C GLN A 15 8.83 -10.08 -17.35
N ALA A 16 9.79 -9.19 -17.64
CA ALA A 16 10.97 -9.51 -18.41
C ALA A 16 11.82 -10.59 -17.73
N ALA A 17 12.03 -10.47 -16.41
CA ALA A 17 12.77 -11.48 -15.64
C ALA A 17 12.04 -12.84 -15.62
N CYS A 18 10.70 -12.87 -15.48
CA CYS A 18 9.93 -14.11 -15.53
C CYS A 18 10.01 -14.80 -16.90
N ARG A 19 10.02 -14.05 -18.01
CA ARG A 19 10.19 -14.63 -19.36
C ARG A 19 11.52 -15.34 -19.55
N LYS A 20 12.59 -14.91 -18.85
CA LYS A 20 13.90 -15.62 -18.88
C LYS A 20 13.80 -17.04 -18.32
N PHE A 21 12.79 -17.31 -17.50
CA PHE A 21 12.49 -18.65 -16.98
C PHE A 21 11.32 -19.33 -17.72
N GLY A 22 10.89 -18.78 -18.87
CA GLY A 22 9.78 -19.32 -19.65
C GLY A 22 8.40 -19.12 -19.02
N ILE A 23 8.27 -18.15 -18.10
CA ILE A 23 7.00 -17.84 -17.42
C ILE A 23 6.39 -16.58 -18.04
N GLU A 24 5.25 -16.74 -18.72
CA GLU A 24 4.46 -15.61 -19.19
C GLU A 24 3.59 -15.09 -18.06
N THR A 25 3.47 -13.77 -17.99
CA THR A 25 2.80 -13.08 -16.90
C THR A 25 1.99 -11.89 -17.39
N GLN A 26 0.98 -11.49 -16.62
CA GLN A 26 0.15 -10.36 -16.96
C GLN A 26 -0.21 -9.51 -15.71
N PHE A 27 -0.56 -8.24 -15.95
CA PHE A 27 -1.08 -7.38 -14.89
C PHE A 27 -2.54 -7.71 -14.62
N SER A 28 -2.92 -7.70 -13.36
CA SER A 28 -4.30 -7.89 -12.94
C SER A 28 -4.71 -6.83 -11.93
N GLY A 29 -5.82 -6.17 -12.23
CA GLY A 29 -6.33 -5.10 -11.39
C GLY A 29 -5.36 -3.93 -11.30
N ARG A 30 -5.23 -3.39 -10.10
CA ARG A 30 -4.43 -2.18 -9.84
C ARG A 30 -2.94 -2.47 -9.60
N ASN A 31 -2.63 -3.59 -8.99
CA ASN A 31 -1.33 -3.80 -8.34
C ASN A 31 -0.85 -5.26 -8.30
N ASP A 32 -1.54 -6.18 -8.93
CA ASP A 32 -1.16 -7.59 -8.92
C ASP A 32 -0.45 -7.97 -10.23
N ILE A 33 0.55 -8.86 -10.16
CA ILE A 33 1.09 -9.58 -11.31
C ILE A 33 0.74 -11.04 -11.12
N ILE A 34 0.15 -11.62 -12.16
CA ILE A 34 -0.39 -12.97 -12.18
C ILE A 34 0.25 -13.79 -13.31
N THR A 35 0.19 -15.10 -13.19
CA THR A 35 0.50 -16.05 -14.26
C THR A 35 -0.62 -16.05 -15.31
N GLU A 36 -0.41 -16.72 -16.43
CA GLU A 36 -1.47 -16.94 -17.45
C GLU A 36 -2.69 -17.66 -16.87
N ASP A 37 -2.49 -18.59 -15.93
CA ASP A 37 -3.55 -19.30 -15.23
C ASP A 37 -4.26 -18.47 -14.15
N GLY A 38 -3.90 -17.19 -13.99
CA GLY A 38 -4.54 -16.26 -13.09
C GLY A 38 -4.06 -16.30 -11.63
N PHE A 39 -2.98 -17.02 -11.30
CA PHE A 39 -2.43 -17.05 -9.94
C PHE A 39 -1.49 -15.88 -9.68
N LYS A 40 -1.72 -15.17 -8.58
CA LYS A 40 -0.89 -14.05 -8.15
C LYS A 40 0.41 -14.54 -7.54
N PHE A 41 1.54 -14.02 -8.01
CA PHE A 41 2.85 -14.23 -7.40
C PHE A 41 3.54 -12.92 -6.97
N SER A 42 2.99 -11.77 -7.37
CA SER A 42 3.51 -10.46 -7.00
C SER A 42 2.38 -9.51 -6.65
N GLY A 43 2.55 -8.78 -5.55
CA GLY A 43 1.73 -7.64 -5.18
C GLY A 43 2.58 -6.39 -5.12
N ASN A 44 2.08 -5.29 -5.70
CA ASN A 44 2.78 -4.03 -5.75
C ASN A 44 2.01 -2.97 -4.98
N ALA A 45 2.73 -2.02 -4.40
CA ALA A 45 2.16 -0.83 -3.80
C ALA A 45 2.82 0.42 -4.40
N PHE A 46 2.02 1.45 -4.53
CA PHE A 46 2.42 2.73 -5.09
C PHE A 46 2.08 3.80 -4.07
N SER A 47 2.98 4.74 -3.92
CA SER A 47 2.82 5.89 -3.06
C SER A 47 3.24 7.13 -3.82
N LYS A 48 2.45 8.17 -3.71
CA LYS A 48 2.70 9.45 -4.37
C LYS A 48 2.59 10.58 -3.36
N ASN A 49 3.59 11.43 -3.35
CA ASN A 49 3.56 12.71 -2.63
C ASN A 49 4.02 13.86 -3.55
N SER A 50 4.13 15.07 -3.00
CA SER A 50 4.55 16.26 -3.75
C SER A 50 5.99 16.19 -4.29
N HIS A 51 6.83 15.32 -3.73
CA HIS A 51 8.27 15.26 -4.04
C HIS A 51 8.67 14.04 -4.84
N CYS A 52 8.03 12.88 -4.61
CA CYS A 52 8.41 11.64 -5.28
C CYS A 52 7.25 10.66 -5.45
N ASN A 53 7.47 9.71 -6.34
CA ASN A 53 6.64 8.52 -6.47
C ASN A 53 7.47 7.31 -6.04
N ILE A 54 6.91 6.49 -5.16
CA ILE A 54 7.55 5.27 -4.67
C ILE A 54 6.73 4.09 -5.17
N GLN A 55 7.41 3.10 -5.70
CA GLN A 55 6.85 1.80 -6.03
C GLN A 55 7.66 0.72 -5.33
N HIS A 56 6.98 -0.21 -4.68
CA HIS A 56 7.58 -1.42 -4.15
C HIS A 56 6.66 -2.60 -4.36
N GLY A 57 7.21 -3.81 -4.30
CA GLY A 57 6.44 -5.03 -4.49
C GLY A 57 7.11 -6.24 -3.86
N THR A 58 6.35 -7.32 -3.82
CA THR A 58 6.79 -8.62 -3.34
C THR A 58 6.83 -9.62 -4.50
N LEU A 59 7.72 -10.61 -4.43
CA LEU A 59 7.79 -11.74 -5.34
C LEU A 59 7.74 -13.03 -4.52
N MET A 60 6.74 -13.87 -4.80
CA MET A 60 6.60 -15.17 -4.14
C MET A 60 7.44 -16.21 -4.90
N VAL A 61 8.61 -16.54 -4.35
CA VAL A 61 9.54 -17.51 -4.95
C VAL A 61 9.29 -18.91 -4.41
N ASP A 62 9.42 -19.08 -3.08
CA ASP A 62 9.30 -20.37 -2.39
C ASP A 62 8.77 -20.13 -0.95
N VAL A 63 7.58 -19.55 -0.85
CA VAL A 63 6.94 -19.19 0.42
C VAL A 63 6.00 -20.31 0.86
N ASP A 64 5.97 -20.62 2.16
CA ASP A 64 4.93 -21.51 2.71
C ASP A 64 3.56 -20.79 2.66
N VAL A 65 2.79 -21.10 1.62
CA VAL A 65 1.48 -20.49 1.41
C VAL A 65 0.46 -20.85 2.48
N THR A 66 0.70 -21.91 3.28
CA THR A 66 -0.21 -22.28 4.36
C THR A 66 -0.20 -21.26 5.49
N GLN A 67 0.93 -20.59 5.68
CA GLN A 67 1.08 -19.54 6.69
C GLN A 67 0.38 -18.24 6.30
N LEU A 68 0.14 -17.99 5.02
CA LEU A 68 -0.52 -16.75 4.57
C LEU A 68 -1.92 -16.61 5.17
N GLY A 69 -2.70 -17.69 5.19
CA GLY A 69 -4.03 -17.69 5.79
C GLY A 69 -4.03 -17.51 7.31
N ARG A 70 -2.91 -17.85 7.96
CA ARG A 70 -2.74 -17.72 9.41
C ARG A 70 -2.40 -16.28 9.84
N TYR A 71 -1.56 -15.60 9.04
CA TYR A 71 -1.04 -14.27 9.39
C TYR A 71 -1.73 -13.13 8.66
N LEU A 72 -2.34 -13.39 7.51
CA LEU A 72 -3.06 -12.38 6.75
C LEU A 72 -4.57 -12.54 6.97
N THR A 73 -5.18 -11.55 7.59
CA THR A 73 -6.63 -11.48 7.84
C THR A 73 -7.27 -10.33 7.05
N PRO A 74 -7.39 -10.47 5.71
CA PRO A 74 -8.01 -9.41 4.91
C PRO A 74 -9.49 -9.25 5.28
N SER A 75 -10.02 -8.03 5.19
CA SER A 75 -11.43 -7.78 5.43
C SER A 75 -12.31 -8.60 4.46
N LYS A 76 -13.50 -8.98 4.90
CA LYS A 76 -14.47 -9.74 4.06
C LYS A 76 -14.83 -8.96 2.80
N GLU A 77 -14.90 -7.65 2.88
CA GLU A 77 -15.18 -6.75 1.77
C GLU A 77 -14.06 -6.74 0.74
N LYS A 78 -12.80 -6.72 1.18
CA LYS A 78 -11.61 -6.81 0.32
C LYS A 78 -11.56 -8.16 -0.43
N MET A 79 -11.92 -9.25 0.25
CA MET A 79 -12.04 -10.58 -0.36
C MET A 79 -13.16 -10.63 -1.40
N LYS A 80 -14.34 -10.09 -1.07
CA LYS A 80 -15.50 -10.03 -1.96
C LYS A 80 -15.23 -9.16 -3.19
N ALA A 81 -14.62 -8.00 -3.02
CA ALA A 81 -14.26 -7.10 -4.12
C ALA A 81 -13.28 -7.72 -5.13
N LYS A 82 -12.43 -8.66 -4.67
CA LYS A 82 -11.49 -9.42 -5.52
C LYS A 82 -12.05 -10.77 -6.03
N GLY A 83 -13.28 -11.12 -5.66
CA GLY A 83 -13.95 -12.35 -6.11
C GLY A 83 -13.30 -13.65 -5.64
N VAL A 84 -12.54 -13.64 -4.53
CA VAL A 84 -11.78 -14.81 -4.05
C VAL A 84 -12.33 -15.37 -2.76
N LYS A 85 -12.29 -16.71 -2.63
CA LYS A 85 -12.78 -17.44 -1.45
C LYS A 85 -11.76 -17.47 -0.31
N SER A 86 -10.47 -17.47 -0.64
CA SER A 86 -9.36 -17.44 0.32
C SER A 86 -8.11 -16.79 -0.27
N VAL A 87 -7.20 -16.33 0.57
CA VAL A 87 -5.89 -15.81 0.13
C VAL A 87 -5.08 -16.90 -0.57
N GLN A 88 -5.07 -18.11 -0.04
CA GLN A 88 -4.31 -19.25 -0.58
C GLN A 88 -4.77 -19.69 -1.98
N SER A 89 -6.07 -19.66 -2.26
CA SER A 89 -6.61 -20.11 -3.55
C SER A 89 -6.24 -19.22 -4.74
N ARG A 90 -5.56 -18.13 -4.49
CA ARG A 90 -5.25 -17.09 -5.49
C ARG A 90 -3.77 -16.93 -5.79
N VAL A 91 -2.90 -17.47 -4.94
CA VAL A 91 -1.46 -17.20 -5.02
C VAL A 91 -0.68 -18.45 -5.44
N CYS A 92 0.49 -18.24 -6.05
CA CYS A 92 1.44 -19.30 -6.34
C CYS A 92 2.87 -18.84 -6.08
N ASN A 93 3.78 -19.80 -5.92
CA ASN A 93 5.21 -19.57 -5.93
C ASN A 93 5.77 -19.73 -7.36
N LEU A 94 6.70 -18.86 -7.76
CA LEU A 94 7.39 -18.98 -9.06
C LEU A 94 8.14 -20.30 -9.19
N LYS A 95 8.71 -20.80 -8.09
CA LYS A 95 9.43 -22.09 -8.06
C LYS A 95 8.55 -23.28 -8.41
N THR A 96 7.23 -23.21 -8.21
CA THR A 96 6.32 -24.28 -8.63
C THR A 96 6.14 -24.34 -10.14
N LEU A 97 6.39 -23.24 -10.83
CA LEU A 97 6.30 -23.14 -12.29
C LEU A 97 7.63 -23.49 -12.97
N ASN A 98 8.75 -23.15 -12.34
CA ASN A 98 10.08 -23.52 -12.80
C ASN A 98 10.99 -23.73 -11.58
N GLN A 99 11.50 -24.96 -11.42
CA GLN A 99 12.32 -25.38 -10.28
C GLN A 99 13.71 -24.69 -10.22
N ASP A 100 14.19 -24.16 -11.33
CA ASP A 100 15.48 -23.44 -11.40
C ASP A 100 15.39 -22.03 -10.78
N ILE A 101 14.18 -21.55 -10.48
CA ILE A 101 13.98 -20.25 -9.85
C ILE A 101 14.34 -20.33 -8.38
N THR A 102 15.43 -19.64 -8.06
CA THR A 102 15.81 -19.27 -6.70
C THR A 102 15.74 -17.77 -6.52
N THR A 103 15.79 -17.30 -5.29
CA THR A 103 15.85 -15.85 -5.01
C THR A 103 17.03 -15.18 -5.71
N ASP A 104 18.20 -15.84 -5.74
CA ASP A 104 19.39 -15.28 -6.37
C ASP A 104 19.31 -15.32 -7.90
N ALA A 105 18.80 -16.41 -8.48
CA ALA A 105 18.59 -16.50 -9.92
C ALA A 105 17.59 -15.41 -10.40
N LEU A 106 16.50 -15.21 -9.66
CA LEU A 106 15.53 -14.16 -9.97
C LEU A 106 16.10 -12.75 -9.81
N ARG A 107 16.94 -12.53 -8.78
CA ARG A 107 17.65 -11.25 -8.60
C ARG A 107 18.60 -10.95 -9.76
N SER A 108 19.32 -11.95 -10.24
CA SER A 108 20.20 -11.82 -11.42
C SER A 108 19.40 -11.50 -12.67
N ALA A 109 18.30 -12.23 -12.92
CA ALA A 109 17.42 -11.97 -14.06
C ALA A 109 16.78 -10.56 -14.03
N LEU A 110 16.46 -10.04 -12.84
CA LEU A 110 15.97 -8.66 -12.68
C LEU A 110 17.06 -7.63 -13.02
N LYS A 111 18.30 -7.83 -12.55
CA LYS A 111 19.45 -6.96 -12.90
C LYS A 111 19.70 -6.94 -14.41
N GLU A 112 19.72 -8.11 -15.05
CA GLU A 112 19.86 -8.22 -16.51
C GLU A 112 18.72 -7.50 -17.24
N SER A 113 17.48 -7.74 -16.83
CA SER A 113 16.31 -7.07 -17.42
C SER A 113 16.37 -5.55 -17.24
N PHE A 114 16.94 -5.07 -16.13
CA PHE A 114 17.18 -3.66 -15.92
C PHE A 114 18.19 -3.10 -16.92
N VAL A 115 19.33 -3.78 -17.11
CA VAL A 115 20.36 -3.37 -18.07
C VAL A 115 19.77 -3.35 -19.49
N GLU A 116 19.00 -4.35 -19.87
CA GLU A 116 18.35 -4.42 -21.18
C GLU A 116 17.38 -3.24 -21.41
N ALA A 117 16.67 -2.80 -20.38
CA ALA A 117 15.66 -1.76 -20.48
C ALA A 117 16.20 -0.34 -20.31
N TYR A 118 17.20 -0.14 -19.45
CA TYR A 118 17.65 1.18 -19.00
C TYR A 118 19.15 1.43 -19.17
N GLY A 119 19.92 0.42 -19.58
CA GLY A 119 21.39 0.49 -19.69
C GLY A 119 22.10 0.11 -18.39
N ASP A 120 23.41 0.24 -18.40
CA ASP A 120 24.28 -0.15 -17.31
C ASP A 120 23.98 0.62 -16.01
N PHE A 121 24.22 -0.02 -14.88
CA PHE A 121 24.13 0.57 -13.56
C PHE A 121 25.41 0.32 -12.75
N SER A 122 25.65 1.17 -11.75
CA SER A 122 26.73 0.95 -10.78
C SER A 122 26.14 0.50 -9.44
N GLU A 123 26.76 -0.50 -8.83
CA GLU A 123 26.41 -0.89 -7.47
C GLU A 123 27.04 0.10 -6.47
N LEU A 124 26.26 0.54 -5.51
CA LEU A 124 26.75 1.38 -4.42
C LEU A 124 27.54 0.53 -3.43
N ASN A 125 28.67 1.04 -2.97
CA ASN A 125 29.39 0.40 -1.86
C ASN A 125 28.54 0.52 -0.58
N PRO A 126 28.15 -0.59 0.09
CA PRO A 126 27.38 -0.56 1.32
C PRO A 126 27.99 0.33 2.43
N ALA A 127 29.30 0.51 2.45
CA ALA A 127 29.98 1.35 3.42
C ALA A 127 29.53 2.82 3.40
N ILE A 128 28.93 3.30 2.32
CA ILE A 128 28.35 4.67 2.28
C ILE A 128 27.20 4.84 3.27
N PHE A 129 26.58 3.76 3.70
CA PHE A 129 25.49 3.75 4.68
C PHE A 129 26.00 3.61 6.14
N GLU A 130 27.32 3.43 6.34
CA GLU A 130 27.95 3.36 7.66
C GLU A 130 28.25 4.78 8.17
N ASN A 131 27.22 5.55 8.45
CA ASN A 131 27.34 6.93 8.93
C ASN A 131 26.32 7.23 10.04
N ALA A 132 26.52 8.36 10.72
CA ALA A 132 25.71 8.75 11.87
C ALA A 132 24.23 8.95 11.50
N GLU A 133 23.95 9.52 10.33
CA GLU A 133 22.60 9.79 9.86
C GLU A 133 21.78 8.48 9.66
N VAL A 134 22.39 7.48 9.03
CA VAL A 134 21.76 6.16 8.87
C VAL A 134 21.59 5.48 10.23
N GLN A 135 22.57 5.64 11.15
CA GLN A 135 22.44 5.08 12.49
C GLN A 135 21.31 5.74 13.30
N GLU A 136 21.07 7.02 13.15
CA GLU A 136 19.94 7.72 13.77
C GLU A 136 18.60 7.18 13.24
N ILE A 137 18.47 6.99 11.92
CA ILE A 137 17.30 6.39 11.28
C ILE A 137 17.09 4.94 11.78
N TYR A 138 18.17 4.16 11.88
CA TYR A 138 18.10 2.79 12.43
C TYR A 138 17.60 2.79 13.89
N ASN A 139 18.15 3.67 14.73
CA ASN A 139 17.75 3.80 16.12
C ASN A 139 16.28 4.21 16.25
N LEU A 140 15.82 5.15 15.42
CA LEU A 140 14.42 5.55 15.36
C LEU A 140 13.53 4.35 15.02
N TYR A 141 13.77 3.65 13.93
CA TYR A 141 12.93 2.54 13.46
C TYR A 141 13.00 1.31 14.37
N SER A 142 14.12 1.11 15.07
CA SER A 142 14.27 0.01 16.05
C SER A 142 13.63 0.32 17.39
N SER A 143 13.32 1.59 17.68
CA SER A 143 12.76 2.01 18.96
C SER A 143 11.36 1.45 19.24
N TRP A 144 11.04 1.29 20.53
CA TRP A 144 9.69 0.95 20.96
C TRP A 144 8.66 2.00 20.55
N ASP A 145 9.02 3.27 20.71
CA ASP A 145 8.13 4.40 20.40
C ASP A 145 7.73 4.45 18.91
N TRP A 146 8.66 4.13 18.01
CA TRP A 146 8.34 4.00 16.59
C TRP A 146 7.37 2.85 16.32
N LYS A 147 7.60 1.71 16.95
CA LYS A 147 6.83 0.48 16.68
C LYS A 147 5.44 0.50 17.33
N PHE A 148 5.34 1.06 18.53
CA PHE A 148 4.17 0.91 19.40
C PHE A 148 3.71 2.21 20.08
N GLY A 149 4.60 3.19 20.29
CA GLY A 149 4.35 4.36 21.13
C GLY A 149 3.32 5.35 20.59
N LYS A 150 2.98 5.26 19.30
CA LYS A 150 1.94 6.08 18.65
C LYS A 150 0.67 5.30 18.32
N SER A 151 0.47 4.15 18.94
CA SER A 151 -0.83 3.48 18.85
C SER A 151 -1.88 4.34 19.54
N PRO A 152 -2.90 4.82 18.81
CA PRO A 152 -3.88 5.70 19.42
C PRO A 152 -4.69 4.96 20.50
N GLU A 153 -4.88 5.58 21.65
CA GLU A 153 -5.83 5.14 22.67
C GLU A 153 -7.25 5.52 22.25
N CYS A 154 -7.70 4.97 21.11
CA CYS A 154 -9.02 5.27 20.57
C CYS A 154 -10.04 4.24 21.04
N GLU A 155 -11.22 4.71 21.42
CA GLU A 155 -12.30 3.89 21.96
C GLU A 155 -13.12 3.20 20.86
N THR A 156 -13.12 3.77 19.64
CA THR A 156 -13.98 3.31 18.54
C THR A 156 -13.23 3.35 17.22
N SER A 157 -13.47 2.36 16.37
CA SER A 157 -12.97 2.35 15.00
C SER A 157 -14.07 2.02 13.99
N TYR A 158 -14.00 2.66 12.84
CA TYR A 158 -14.86 2.42 11.69
C TYR A 158 -14.00 2.13 10.46
N SER A 159 -14.42 1.20 9.62
CA SER A 159 -13.74 0.89 8.37
C SER A 159 -14.73 0.83 7.22
N ARG A 160 -14.36 1.42 6.08
CA ARG A 160 -15.12 1.36 4.84
C ARG A 160 -14.21 1.29 3.63
N ARG A 161 -14.61 0.47 2.66
CA ARG A 161 -13.97 0.45 1.36
C ARG A 161 -14.72 1.34 0.38
N PHE A 162 -13.99 2.32 -0.17
CA PHE A 162 -14.40 3.16 -1.29
C PHE A 162 -13.78 2.63 -2.59
N ASP A 163 -14.22 3.13 -3.73
CA ASP A 163 -13.67 2.74 -5.04
C ASP A 163 -12.19 3.10 -5.18
N TRP A 164 -11.74 4.14 -4.48
CA TRP A 164 -10.37 4.65 -4.49
C TRP A 164 -9.47 4.08 -3.40
N GLY A 165 -9.99 3.39 -2.38
CA GLY A 165 -9.21 2.79 -1.30
C GLY A 165 -10.06 2.36 -0.11
N GLU A 166 -9.44 1.64 0.83
CA GLU A 166 -9.99 1.35 2.15
C GLU A 166 -9.62 2.49 3.10
N VAL A 167 -10.57 2.93 3.91
CA VAL A 167 -10.35 3.93 4.96
C VAL A 167 -10.73 3.30 6.29
N GLU A 168 -9.80 3.35 7.24
CA GLU A 168 -10.01 2.94 8.62
C GLU A 168 -9.79 4.17 9.51
N ILE A 169 -10.81 4.53 10.29
CA ILE A 169 -10.82 5.69 11.17
C ILE A 169 -10.89 5.20 12.61
N TRP A 170 -9.90 5.58 13.39
CA TRP A 170 -9.86 5.40 14.84
C TRP A 170 -10.11 6.74 15.52
N LEU A 171 -11.05 6.81 16.45
CA LEU A 171 -11.39 8.06 17.09
C LEU A 171 -11.79 7.90 18.57
N ARG A 172 -11.58 8.98 19.31
CA ARG A 172 -12.09 9.20 20.65
C ARG A 172 -12.97 10.44 20.63
N LEU A 173 -14.20 10.28 21.16
CA LEU A 173 -15.15 11.38 21.27
C LEU A 173 -15.14 11.95 22.70
N LYS A 174 -15.22 13.28 22.76
CA LYS A 174 -15.46 14.02 24.00
C LYS A 174 -16.49 15.12 23.75
N ASN A 175 -17.59 15.09 24.48
CA ASN A 175 -18.69 16.06 24.28
C ASN A 175 -19.14 16.16 22.82
N MET A 176 -19.29 15.04 22.14
CA MET A 176 -19.70 14.96 20.73
C MET A 176 -18.67 15.49 19.72
N HIS A 177 -17.43 15.80 20.13
CA HIS A 177 -16.35 16.23 19.26
C HIS A 177 -15.28 15.15 19.15
N MET A 178 -14.64 15.06 18.00
CA MET A 178 -13.53 14.14 17.72
C MET A 178 -12.25 14.68 18.38
N GLU A 179 -12.04 14.32 19.66
CA GLU A 179 -10.89 14.78 20.45
C GLU A 179 -9.57 14.21 19.92
N GLU A 180 -9.59 12.92 19.54
CA GLU A 180 -8.49 12.27 18.85
C GLU A 180 -9.05 11.54 17.63
N ILE A 181 -8.32 11.64 16.53
CA ILE A 181 -8.65 10.95 15.29
C ILE A 181 -7.38 10.47 14.60
N LYS A 182 -7.42 9.23 14.13
CA LYS A 182 -6.36 8.64 13.32
C LYS A 182 -6.96 7.92 12.13
N ILE A 183 -6.42 8.19 10.94
CA ILE A 183 -6.93 7.66 9.68
C ILE A 183 -5.85 6.86 8.97
N TYR A 184 -6.16 5.61 8.65
CA TYR A 184 -5.33 4.74 7.85
C TYR A 184 -6.02 4.44 6.51
N SER A 185 -5.23 4.33 5.44
CA SER A 185 -5.76 4.01 4.11
C SER A 185 -4.71 3.31 3.24
N ASP A 186 -5.19 2.45 2.34
CA ASP A 186 -4.38 1.83 1.28
C ASP A 186 -4.43 2.63 -0.05
N MET A 187 -4.84 3.89 0.01
CA MET A 187 -4.89 4.77 -1.15
C MET A 187 -3.49 5.20 -1.62
N LEU A 188 -3.40 5.65 -2.88
CA LEU A 188 -2.12 6.06 -3.47
C LEU A 188 -1.61 7.42 -2.94
N ASP A 189 -2.52 8.31 -2.56
CA ASP A 189 -2.18 9.62 -2.01
C ASP A 189 -1.97 9.51 -0.50
N VAL A 190 -0.71 9.45 -0.10
CA VAL A 190 -0.30 9.28 1.31
C VAL A 190 -0.45 10.55 2.16
N GLU A 191 -0.63 11.71 1.54
CA GLU A 191 -0.82 12.97 2.24
C GLU A 191 -2.28 13.18 2.67
N PHE A 192 -3.22 12.59 1.92
CA PHE A 192 -4.64 12.81 2.14
C PHE A 192 -5.13 12.36 3.52
N PRO A 193 -4.77 11.19 4.07
CA PRO A 193 -5.21 10.80 5.41
C PRO A 193 -4.82 11.81 6.49
N ALA A 194 -3.59 12.32 6.46
CA ALA A 194 -3.11 13.32 7.43
C ALA A 194 -3.84 14.67 7.29
N LYS A 195 -4.15 15.08 6.06
CA LYS A 195 -4.95 16.29 5.79
C LYS A 195 -6.38 16.13 6.31
N LEU A 196 -6.95 14.94 6.12
CA LEU A 196 -8.31 14.63 6.60
C LEU A 196 -8.36 14.53 8.13
N GLU A 197 -7.34 13.95 8.77
CA GLU A 197 -7.21 13.98 10.23
C GLU A 197 -7.25 15.44 10.76
N LYS A 198 -6.42 16.32 10.17
CA LYS A 198 -6.35 17.73 10.56
C LYS A 198 -7.70 18.46 10.35
N LEU A 199 -8.40 18.14 9.28
CA LEU A 199 -9.72 18.69 8.99
C LEU A 199 -10.78 18.30 10.04
N LEU A 200 -10.77 17.03 10.45
CA LEU A 200 -11.79 16.46 11.33
C LEU A 200 -11.46 16.63 12.82
N GLN A 201 -10.21 16.91 13.18
CA GLN A 201 -9.78 17.12 14.57
C GLN A 201 -10.57 18.24 15.23
N GLY A 202 -11.21 17.93 16.37
CA GLY A 202 -12.04 18.86 17.14
C GLY A 202 -13.42 19.11 16.57
N LYS A 203 -13.77 18.60 15.39
CA LYS A 203 -15.10 18.74 14.79
C LYS A 203 -16.11 17.83 15.48
N ARG A 204 -17.38 18.22 15.38
CA ARG A 204 -18.47 17.35 15.85
C ARG A 204 -18.57 16.11 14.96
N TYR A 205 -18.87 14.97 15.56
CA TYR A 205 -18.97 13.70 14.85
C TYR A 205 -20.07 13.68 13.77
N ASP A 206 -21.15 14.46 13.98
CA ASP A 206 -22.27 14.60 13.03
C ASP A 206 -22.00 15.62 11.91
N MET A 207 -20.77 16.15 11.85
CA MET A 207 -20.30 17.12 10.85
C MET A 207 -21.09 18.43 10.79
N ALA A 208 -21.90 18.74 11.80
CA ALA A 208 -22.77 19.92 11.80
C ALA A 208 -22.00 21.26 11.81
N ASP A 209 -20.76 21.25 12.27
CA ASP A 209 -19.86 22.41 12.34
C ASP A 209 -18.75 22.39 11.25
N LEU A 210 -18.87 21.50 10.24
CA LEU A 210 -17.89 21.38 9.16
C LEU A 210 -18.38 22.05 7.89
N ASN A 211 -17.63 23.05 7.42
CA ASN A 211 -17.82 23.65 6.10
C ASN A 211 -16.70 23.18 5.16
N LEU A 212 -16.97 22.13 4.38
CA LEU A 212 -16.00 21.53 3.48
C LEU A 212 -15.47 22.53 2.43
N ASP A 213 -16.30 23.42 1.92
CA ASP A 213 -15.89 24.35 0.86
C ASP A 213 -14.82 25.34 1.35
N ASP A 214 -14.97 25.83 2.57
CA ASP A 214 -14.03 26.79 3.16
C ASP A 214 -12.78 26.08 3.76
N GLU A 215 -12.96 24.95 4.41
CA GLU A 215 -11.91 24.28 5.19
C GLU A 215 -11.03 23.34 4.35
N THR A 216 -11.41 23.06 3.11
CA THR A 216 -10.61 22.24 2.18
C THR A 216 -9.87 23.05 1.10
N ALA A 217 -9.59 24.32 1.35
CA ALA A 217 -8.91 25.20 0.38
C ALA A 217 -7.56 24.63 -0.11
N GLU A 218 -6.83 23.94 0.78
CA GLU A 218 -5.53 23.30 0.47
C GLU A 218 -5.67 21.93 -0.21
N PHE A 219 -6.90 21.41 -0.37
CA PHE A 219 -7.15 20.12 -0.98
C PHE A 219 -7.25 20.26 -2.50
N THR A 220 -6.76 19.26 -3.22
CA THR A 220 -7.05 19.15 -4.65
C THR A 220 -8.54 18.88 -4.89
N PRO A 221 -9.09 19.14 -6.08
CA PRO A 221 -10.49 18.80 -6.38
C PRO A 221 -10.83 17.32 -6.11
N GLU A 222 -9.90 16.41 -6.40
CA GLU A 222 -10.05 14.98 -6.12
C GLU A 222 -10.05 14.69 -4.61
N GLN A 223 -9.18 15.32 -3.85
CA GLN A 223 -9.14 15.19 -2.38
C GLN A 223 -10.41 15.71 -1.72
N ARG A 224 -10.99 16.83 -2.23
CA ARG A 224 -12.26 17.37 -1.72
C ARG A 224 -13.41 16.38 -1.89
N GLU A 225 -13.53 15.79 -3.06
CA GLU A 225 -14.57 14.79 -3.32
C GLU A 225 -14.43 13.58 -2.40
N LYS A 226 -13.20 13.09 -2.19
CA LYS A 226 -12.92 12.00 -1.25
C LYS A 226 -13.26 12.39 0.20
N ALA A 227 -12.87 13.60 0.62
CA ALA A 227 -13.18 14.10 1.96
C ALA A 227 -14.69 14.17 2.19
N LYS A 228 -15.45 14.64 1.20
CA LYS A 228 -16.92 14.67 1.25
C LYS A 228 -17.50 13.27 1.46
N GLN A 229 -17.06 12.30 0.65
CA GLN A 229 -17.50 10.90 0.77
C GLN A 229 -17.20 10.30 2.15
N VAL A 230 -16.04 10.59 2.72
CA VAL A 230 -15.67 10.12 4.07
C VAL A 230 -16.50 10.79 5.13
N CYS A 231 -16.69 12.10 5.08
CA CYS A 231 -17.51 12.86 6.04
C CYS A 231 -18.98 12.40 6.02
N GLU A 232 -19.57 12.25 4.83
CA GLU A 232 -20.93 11.73 4.67
C GLU A 232 -21.08 10.33 5.25
N TRP A 233 -20.10 9.46 5.00
CA TRP A 233 -20.11 8.12 5.58
C TRP A 233 -19.97 8.15 7.11
N LEU A 234 -19.00 8.90 7.62
CA LEU A 234 -18.70 8.94 9.06
C LEU A 234 -19.91 9.49 9.85
N ALA A 235 -20.59 10.51 9.34
CA ALA A 235 -21.80 11.06 9.95
C ALA A 235 -22.95 10.04 10.09
N HIS A 236 -22.93 8.93 9.34
CA HIS A 236 -23.92 7.84 9.42
C HIS A 236 -23.45 6.64 10.26
N CYS A 237 -22.25 6.69 10.84
CA CYS A 237 -21.73 5.61 11.67
C CYS A 237 -22.19 5.66 13.14
N PHE A 238 -22.91 6.73 13.53
CA PHE A 238 -23.37 6.97 14.91
C PHE A 238 -24.88 6.91 15.06
#